data_dea1d05d3d819183f7820bc7061cf4cc
#
_entry.id   dea1d05d3d819183f7820bc7061cf4cc
#
_cell.length_a   1.000
_cell.length_b   1.000
_cell.length_c   1.000
_cell.angle_alpha   90.00
_cell.angle_beta   90.00
_cell.angle_gamma   90.00
#
_symmetry.space_group_name_H-M   'P 1'
#
loop_
_entity.id
_entity.type
_entity.pdbx_description
1 polymer ?
#
loop_
_entity_poly.entity_id
_entity_poly.type
_entity_poly.pdbx_seq_one_letter_code
_entity_poly.pdbx_strand_id
1 'polypeptide(L)'
;APNFLSRNALSGGFTLATTGSMAGRFNDLTQTILAVEERTGSAAASLWRQCVDMLAQHDQAGRMLLRQEDRAALVARLTDLRGELTEAQRIASVVELGSRLRSPALVEFFATDRPAVCVAALSRARLPDSLWPVLVSRLGPTARGVLRARKDMGPETKRALDAFGPTDMVLGDEGAAVVSNDVGSAEITELKEELLLDSPQQGVSEGERSQIRQLVE
;
A
#
# COMPACT_ATOMS: atom_id res chain seq x y z
N ALA A 1 71.51 24.27 -3.09
CA ALA A 1 70.75 24.58 -1.88
C ALA A 1 69.75 25.73 -2.13
N PRO A 2 68.57 25.84 -1.57
CA PRO A 2 67.95 25.03 -0.54
C PRO A 2 66.52 24.50 -0.84
N ASN A 3 66.15 23.54 -0.04
CA ASN A 3 64.85 22.97 0.18
C ASN A 3 63.67 23.96 0.32
N PHE A 4 62.50 23.58 -0.23
CA PHE A 4 61.24 24.05 0.26
C PHE A 4 60.25 22.89 0.41
N LEU A 5 59.87 22.65 1.68
CA LEU A 5 58.95 21.66 2.15
C LEU A 5 57.54 21.92 1.64
N SER A 6 56.94 20.92 0.99
CA SER A 6 55.49 20.85 0.73
C SER A 6 54.76 20.45 1.99
N ARG A 7 53.88 21.30 2.48
CA ARG A 7 52.87 20.99 3.50
C ARG A 7 51.69 20.30 2.85
N ASN A 8 51.49 19.06 3.21
CA ASN A 8 50.27 18.31 2.98
C ASN A 8 49.11 18.99 3.66
N ALA A 9 48.12 19.42 2.88
CA ALA A 9 46.80 19.76 3.37
C ALA A 9 45.95 18.48 3.41
N LEU A 10 45.66 18.04 4.62
CA LEU A 10 44.66 17.03 4.92
C LEU A 10 43.29 17.60 4.53
N SER A 11 42.77 17.23 3.37
CA SER A 11 41.34 17.39 3.06
C SER A 11 40.65 16.12 3.47
N GLY A 12 40.03 16.16 4.63
CA GLY A 12 39.28 15.06 5.20
C GLY A 12 38.11 14.67 4.32
N GLY A 13 38.15 13.46 3.83
CA GLY A 13 37.00 12.79 3.22
C GLY A 13 35.96 12.49 4.29
N PHE A 14 34.94 13.30 4.34
CA PHE A 14 33.76 13.05 5.15
C PHE A 14 32.54 13.15 4.21
N THR A 15 32.19 12.06 3.57
CA THR A 15 30.85 11.90 2.98
C THR A 15 30.75 10.59 2.17
N LEU A 16 30.66 9.42 2.77
CA LEU A 16 30.13 8.22 2.09
C LEU A 16 29.61 7.13 3.06
N ALA A 17 29.58 7.40 4.37
CA ALA A 17 29.19 6.36 5.36
C ALA A 17 27.67 6.29 5.63
N THR A 18 26.87 7.28 5.19
CA THR A 18 25.45 7.36 5.60
C THR A 18 24.51 6.59 4.68
N THR A 19 24.85 6.46 3.41
CA THR A 19 23.97 5.77 2.42
C THR A 19 24.01 4.25 2.58
N GLY A 20 25.16 3.68 2.90
CA GLY A 20 25.31 2.24 3.16
C GLY A 20 24.57 1.77 4.41
N SER A 21 24.50 2.60 5.45
CA SER A 21 23.81 2.28 6.70
C SER A 21 22.28 2.21 6.56
N MET A 22 21.68 3.04 5.70
CA MET A 22 20.22 3.02 5.47
C MET A 22 19.80 1.79 4.66
N ALA A 23 20.47 1.50 3.56
CA ALA A 23 20.20 0.33 2.73
C ALA A 23 20.39 -0.98 3.51
N GLY A 24 21.40 -1.06 4.39
CA GLY A 24 21.62 -2.20 5.27
C GLY A 24 20.44 -2.45 6.21
N ARG A 25 19.96 -1.41 6.87
CA ARG A 25 18.82 -1.52 7.81
C ARG A 25 17.52 -1.98 7.14
N PHE A 26 17.26 -1.53 5.90
CA PHE A 26 16.08 -1.96 5.16
C PHE A 26 16.18 -3.42 4.74
N ASN A 27 17.38 -3.87 4.38
CA ASN A 27 17.61 -5.27 4.08
C ASN A 27 17.35 -6.17 5.31
N ASP A 28 17.86 -5.78 6.47
CA ASP A 28 17.67 -6.52 7.72
C ASP A 28 16.20 -6.57 8.12
N LEU A 29 15.47 -5.46 8.00
CA LEU A 29 14.04 -5.40 8.29
C LEU A 29 13.25 -6.28 7.32
N THR A 30 13.55 -6.24 6.04
CA THR A 30 12.91 -7.09 5.02
C THR A 30 13.15 -8.56 5.34
N GLN A 31 14.38 -8.95 5.66
CA GLN A 31 14.72 -10.31 6.03
C GLN A 31 13.98 -10.76 7.31
N THR A 32 13.83 -9.88 8.30
CA THR A 32 13.06 -10.15 9.51
C THR A 32 11.59 -10.41 9.18
N ILE A 33 10.96 -9.60 8.33
CA ILE A 33 9.57 -9.80 7.89
C ILE A 33 9.41 -11.12 7.13
N LEU A 34 10.37 -11.43 6.26
CA LEU A 34 10.33 -12.65 5.46
C LEU A 34 10.61 -13.92 6.27
N ALA A 35 11.31 -13.83 7.39
CA ALA A 35 11.61 -14.95 8.30
C ALA A 35 10.42 -15.34 9.20
N VAL A 36 9.34 -14.55 9.26
CA VAL A 36 8.15 -14.89 10.07
C VAL A 36 7.46 -16.12 9.46
N GLU A 37 7.35 -17.19 10.23
CA GLU A 37 6.75 -18.46 9.80
C GLU A 37 5.24 -18.50 10.03
N GLU A 38 4.75 -17.87 11.11
CA GLU A 38 3.34 -17.86 11.45
C GLU A 38 2.54 -16.97 10.46
N ARG A 39 1.56 -17.58 9.80
CA ARG A 39 0.86 -16.96 8.65
C ARG A 39 -0.65 -17.03 8.76
N THR A 40 -1.20 -17.31 9.93
CA THR A 40 -2.63 -17.53 10.15
C THR A 40 -3.23 -16.48 11.09
N GLY A 41 -4.52 -16.24 10.96
CA GLY A 41 -5.28 -15.38 11.87
C GLY A 41 -4.73 -13.95 11.97
N SER A 42 -4.55 -13.45 13.18
CA SER A 42 -4.05 -12.10 13.46
C SER A 42 -2.60 -11.90 13.05
N ALA A 43 -1.77 -12.95 13.08
CA ALA A 43 -0.39 -12.91 12.62
C ALA A 43 -0.33 -12.68 11.10
N ALA A 44 -1.20 -13.34 10.33
CA ALA A 44 -1.32 -13.12 8.89
C ALA A 44 -1.66 -11.66 8.57
N ALA A 45 -2.64 -11.07 9.27
CA ALA A 45 -3.03 -9.68 9.07
C ALA A 45 -1.91 -8.69 9.43
N SER A 46 -1.15 -8.97 10.49
CA SER A 46 0.00 -8.16 10.90
C SER A 46 1.13 -8.23 9.88
N LEU A 47 1.46 -9.44 9.43
CA LEU A 47 2.49 -9.67 8.42
C LEU A 47 2.12 -9.04 7.07
N TRP A 48 0.85 -9.14 6.68
CA TRP A 48 0.32 -8.45 5.50
C TRP A 48 0.57 -6.95 5.55
N ARG A 49 0.20 -6.30 6.66
CA ARG A 49 0.42 -4.85 6.83
C ARG A 49 1.89 -4.49 6.74
N GLN A 50 2.78 -5.27 7.37
CA GLN A 50 4.23 -5.05 7.32
C GLN A 50 4.76 -5.14 5.89
N CYS A 51 4.35 -6.14 5.12
CA CYS A 51 4.75 -6.28 3.71
C CYS A 51 4.22 -5.11 2.86
N VAL A 52 2.96 -4.73 3.04
CA VAL A 52 2.32 -3.60 2.34
C VAL A 52 3.03 -2.29 2.68
N ASP A 53 3.28 -2.01 3.95
CA ASP A 53 3.96 -0.79 4.39
C ASP A 53 5.40 -0.73 3.89
N MET A 54 6.12 -1.84 3.91
CA MET A 54 7.48 -1.92 3.38
C MET A 54 7.52 -1.55 1.90
N LEU A 55 6.66 -2.13 1.08
CA LEU A 55 6.55 -1.82 -0.34
C LEU A 55 6.09 -0.36 -0.56
N ALA A 56 5.09 0.10 0.18
CA ALA A 56 4.57 1.47 0.03
C ALA A 56 5.60 2.55 0.37
N GLN A 57 6.50 2.29 1.31
CA GLN A 57 7.50 3.24 1.76
C GLN A 57 8.79 3.19 0.92
N HIS A 58 9.20 2.01 0.46
CA HIS A 58 10.52 1.78 -0.09
C HIS A 58 10.55 1.38 -1.57
N ASP A 59 9.38 1.12 -2.18
CA ASP A 59 9.25 0.81 -3.61
C ASP A 59 8.43 1.89 -4.35
N GLN A 60 8.73 3.14 -4.09
CA GLN A 60 8.04 4.24 -4.79
C GLN A 60 8.72 4.55 -6.12
N ALA A 61 7.92 4.90 -7.13
CA ALA A 61 8.41 5.36 -8.41
C ALA A 61 9.40 6.54 -8.22
N GLY A 62 10.60 6.39 -8.75
CA GLY A 62 11.69 7.36 -8.60
C GLY A 62 12.48 7.28 -7.29
N ARG A 63 12.06 6.43 -6.34
CA ARG A 63 12.78 6.18 -5.08
C ARG A 63 12.70 4.71 -4.70
N MET A 64 13.37 3.87 -5.45
CA MET A 64 13.39 2.43 -5.22
C MET A 64 14.55 2.08 -4.27
N LEU A 65 14.26 1.93 -2.99
CA LEU A 65 15.24 1.56 -1.97
C LEU A 65 15.33 0.04 -1.76
N LEU A 66 14.29 -0.70 -2.16
CA LEU A 66 14.29 -2.16 -2.12
C LEU A 66 15.03 -2.73 -3.33
N ARG A 67 15.83 -3.76 -3.09
CA ARG A 67 16.39 -4.59 -4.16
C ARG A 67 15.24 -5.33 -4.87
N GLN A 68 15.45 -5.67 -6.13
CA GLN A 68 14.43 -6.38 -6.91
C GLN A 68 14.05 -7.73 -6.28
N GLU A 69 15.04 -8.43 -5.72
CA GLU A 69 14.85 -9.71 -5.00
C GLU A 69 13.93 -9.55 -3.79
N ASP A 70 14.19 -8.54 -2.95
CA ASP A 70 13.42 -8.26 -1.74
C ASP A 70 11.98 -7.85 -2.09
N ARG A 71 11.80 -7.04 -3.14
CA ARG A 71 10.49 -6.66 -3.66
C ARG A 71 9.73 -7.89 -4.13
N ALA A 72 10.35 -8.75 -4.92
CA ALA A 72 9.73 -9.99 -5.40
C ALA A 72 9.34 -10.91 -4.24
N ALA A 73 10.20 -11.05 -3.23
CA ALA A 73 9.93 -11.86 -2.04
C ALA A 73 8.75 -11.30 -1.22
N LEU A 74 8.66 -9.97 -1.05
CA LEU A 74 7.53 -9.34 -0.35
C LEU A 74 6.22 -9.54 -1.12
N VAL A 75 6.21 -9.40 -2.45
CA VAL A 75 5.03 -9.65 -3.28
C VAL A 75 4.63 -11.13 -3.24
N ALA A 76 5.59 -12.05 -3.27
CA ALA A 76 5.32 -13.48 -3.10
C ALA A 76 4.68 -13.76 -1.75
N ARG A 77 5.20 -13.16 -0.68
CA ARG A 77 4.63 -13.27 0.67
C ARG A 77 3.19 -12.74 0.73
N LEU A 78 2.90 -11.61 0.10
CA LEU A 78 1.54 -11.08 -0.01
C LEU A 78 0.62 -12.04 -0.78
N THR A 79 1.15 -12.71 -1.80
CA THR A 79 0.40 -13.71 -2.57
C THR A 79 0.02 -14.92 -1.70
N ASP A 80 0.96 -15.40 -0.88
CA ASP A 80 0.71 -16.50 0.07
C ASP A 80 -0.36 -16.11 1.11
N LEU A 81 -0.29 -14.87 1.62
CA LEU A 81 -1.20 -14.36 2.66
C LEU A 81 -2.59 -13.98 2.12
N ARG A 82 -2.75 -13.84 0.81
CA ARG A 82 -4.01 -13.39 0.19
C ARG A 82 -5.22 -14.23 0.62
N GLY A 83 -5.03 -15.55 0.75
CA GLY A 83 -6.08 -16.50 1.15
C GLY A 83 -6.48 -16.39 2.62
N GLU A 84 -5.59 -15.87 3.47
CA GLU A 84 -5.80 -15.75 4.91
C GLU A 84 -6.59 -14.50 5.29
N LEU A 85 -6.67 -13.51 4.39
CA LEU A 85 -7.39 -12.28 4.61
C LEU A 85 -8.72 -12.26 3.86
N THR A 86 -9.75 -11.74 4.51
CA THR A 86 -11.02 -11.46 3.85
C THR A 86 -10.86 -10.35 2.80
N GLU A 87 -11.77 -10.29 1.86
CA GLU A 87 -11.80 -9.22 0.86
C GLU A 87 -11.89 -7.83 1.51
N ALA A 88 -12.73 -7.69 2.53
CA ALA A 88 -12.88 -6.45 3.29
C ALA A 88 -11.57 -6.00 3.94
N GLN A 89 -10.78 -6.91 4.52
CA GLN A 89 -9.46 -6.59 5.09
C GLN A 89 -8.48 -6.11 4.03
N ARG A 90 -8.49 -6.71 2.84
CA ARG A 90 -7.64 -6.29 1.72
C ARG A 90 -8.06 -4.91 1.18
N ILE A 91 -9.36 -4.65 1.07
CA ILE A 91 -9.88 -3.31 0.72
C ILE A 91 -9.47 -2.29 1.78
N ALA A 92 -9.62 -2.61 3.07
CA ALA A 92 -9.21 -1.73 4.16
C ALA A 92 -7.73 -1.35 4.06
N SER A 93 -6.84 -2.30 3.76
CA SER A 93 -5.41 -2.04 3.53
C SER A 93 -5.17 -1.04 2.40
N VAL A 94 -5.90 -1.17 1.29
CA VAL A 94 -5.82 -0.23 0.17
C VAL A 94 -6.33 1.16 0.55
N VAL A 95 -7.44 1.22 1.28
CA VAL A 95 -8.03 2.49 1.76
C VAL A 95 -7.09 3.20 2.72
N GLU A 96 -6.45 2.47 3.63
CA GLU A 96 -5.46 2.98 4.57
C GLU A 96 -4.22 3.55 3.85
N LEU A 97 -3.75 2.91 2.78
CA LEU A 97 -2.68 3.44 1.95
C LEU A 97 -3.07 4.78 1.29
N GLY A 98 -4.29 4.89 0.80
CA GLY A 98 -4.79 6.10 0.15
C GLY A 98 -3.83 6.60 -0.95
N SER A 99 -3.43 7.88 -0.86
CA SER A 99 -2.49 8.50 -1.81
C SER A 99 -1.04 8.01 -1.69
N ARG A 100 -0.71 7.20 -0.68
CA ARG A 100 0.61 6.56 -0.52
C ARG A 100 0.78 5.34 -1.42
N LEU A 101 -0.27 4.88 -2.10
CA LEU A 101 -0.19 3.79 -3.08
C LEU A 101 0.54 4.27 -4.34
N ARG A 102 1.88 4.24 -4.25
CA ARG A 102 2.83 4.71 -5.28
C ARG A 102 3.84 3.65 -5.71
N SER A 103 3.79 2.46 -5.13
CA SER A 103 4.60 1.32 -5.53
C SER A 103 3.98 0.65 -6.77
N PRO A 104 4.70 0.55 -7.89
CA PRO A 104 4.20 -0.17 -9.07
C PRO A 104 3.88 -1.64 -8.76
N ALA A 105 4.70 -2.29 -7.92
CA ALA A 105 4.50 -3.69 -7.53
C ALA A 105 3.21 -3.89 -6.72
N LEU A 106 2.90 -2.97 -5.78
CA LEU A 106 1.64 -3.02 -5.03
C LEU A 106 0.44 -2.73 -5.91
N VAL A 107 0.54 -1.75 -6.83
CA VAL A 107 -0.54 -1.43 -7.76
C VAL A 107 -0.86 -2.64 -8.64
N GLU A 108 0.17 -3.28 -9.21
CA GLU A 108 0.00 -4.51 -10.01
C GLU A 108 -0.60 -5.64 -9.16
N PHE A 109 -0.11 -5.86 -7.96
CA PHE A 109 -0.60 -6.88 -7.04
C PHE A 109 -2.08 -6.73 -6.70
N PHE A 110 -2.52 -5.54 -6.31
CA PHE A 110 -3.93 -5.29 -5.98
C PHE A 110 -4.83 -5.23 -7.23
N ALA A 111 -4.30 -4.81 -8.38
CA ALA A 111 -5.06 -4.79 -9.62
C ALA A 111 -5.38 -6.19 -10.17
N THR A 112 -4.65 -7.22 -9.72
CA THR A 112 -4.89 -8.63 -10.06
C THR A 112 -5.71 -9.38 -9.00
N ASP A 113 -6.22 -8.67 -7.99
CA ASP A 113 -7.10 -9.23 -6.97
C ASP A 113 -8.57 -9.21 -7.43
N ARG A 114 -9.51 -9.54 -6.54
CA ARG A 114 -10.95 -9.48 -6.83
C ARG A 114 -11.39 -8.09 -7.29
N PRO A 115 -12.47 -7.99 -8.07
CA PRO A 115 -12.89 -6.72 -8.69
C PRO A 115 -13.00 -5.55 -7.71
N ALA A 116 -13.55 -5.74 -6.52
CA ALA A 116 -13.70 -4.67 -5.54
C ALA A 116 -12.35 -4.16 -5.02
N VAL A 117 -11.38 -5.06 -4.76
CA VAL A 117 -10.01 -4.68 -4.36
C VAL A 117 -9.30 -3.96 -5.49
N CYS A 118 -9.41 -4.48 -6.73
CA CYS A 118 -8.87 -3.87 -7.93
C CYS A 118 -9.38 -2.42 -8.12
N VAL A 119 -10.70 -2.22 -8.05
CA VAL A 119 -11.33 -0.89 -8.14
C VAL A 119 -10.82 0.03 -7.03
N ALA A 120 -10.80 -0.44 -5.80
CA ALA A 120 -10.31 0.34 -4.67
C ALA A 120 -8.85 0.78 -4.86
N ALA A 121 -7.98 -0.11 -5.36
CA ALA A 121 -6.57 0.18 -5.58
C ALA A 121 -6.35 1.14 -6.75
N LEU A 122 -6.92 0.83 -7.91
CA LEU A 122 -6.70 1.64 -9.10
C LEU A 122 -7.31 3.04 -9.01
N SER A 123 -8.38 3.22 -8.23
CA SER A 123 -8.94 4.55 -7.95
C SER A 123 -8.00 5.43 -7.13
N ARG A 124 -7.13 4.84 -6.31
CA ARG A 124 -6.23 5.55 -5.37
C ARG A 124 -4.78 5.59 -5.81
N ALA A 125 -4.37 4.69 -6.69
CA ALA A 125 -2.99 4.59 -7.15
C ALA A 125 -2.48 5.90 -7.74
N ARG A 126 -1.25 6.29 -7.39
CA ARG A 126 -0.58 7.51 -7.83
C ARG A 126 0.79 7.16 -8.41
N LEU A 127 0.83 6.83 -9.67
CA LEU A 127 2.06 6.56 -10.42
C LEU A 127 2.30 7.64 -11.48
N PRO A 128 3.56 7.90 -11.84
CA PRO A 128 3.90 8.70 -13.00
C PRO A 128 3.28 8.14 -14.29
N ASP A 129 2.90 9.01 -15.22
CA ASP A 129 2.27 8.62 -16.48
C ASP A 129 3.11 7.62 -17.28
N SER A 130 4.42 7.76 -17.25
CA SER A 130 5.37 6.87 -17.95
C SER A 130 5.41 5.43 -17.45
N LEU A 131 4.90 5.14 -16.24
CA LEU A 131 4.87 3.78 -15.71
C LEU A 131 3.59 3.01 -16.02
N TRP A 132 2.51 3.72 -16.27
CA TRP A 132 1.22 3.12 -16.56
C TRP A 132 1.20 2.24 -17.83
N PRO A 133 1.83 2.63 -18.96
CA PRO A 133 1.84 1.81 -20.17
C PRO A 133 2.32 0.38 -19.94
N VAL A 134 3.39 0.22 -19.13
CA VAL A 134 3.93 -1.11 -18.79
C VAL A 134 2.93 -1.90 -17.93
N LEU A 135 2.27 -1.24 -16.98
CA LEU A 135 1.25 -1.90 -16.15
C LEU A 135 0.01 -2.25 -16.98
N VAL A 136 -0.50 -1.33 -17.78
CA VAL A 136 -1.69 -1.51 -18.63
C VAL A 136 -1.57 -2.76 -19.49
N SER A 137 -0.38 -3.06 -20.01
CA SER A 137 -0.16 -4.27 -20.83
C SER A 137 -0.35 -5.59 -20.06
N ARG A 138 -0.24 -5.55 -18.73
CA ARG A 138 -0.39 -6.72 -17.83
C ARG A 138 -1.74 -6.79 -17.15
N LEU A 139 -2.49 -5.68 -17.16
CA LEU A 139 -3.79 -5.59 -16.50
C LEU A 139 -4.90 -6.27 -17.31
N GLY A 140 -5.86 -6.87 -16.60
CA GLY A 140 -7.07 -7.42 -17.20
C GLY A 140 -8.09 -6.34 -17.63
N PRO A 141 -9.15 -6.72 -18.35
CA PRO A 141 -10.17 -5.80 -18.87
C PRO A 141 -10.81 -4.93 -17.79
N THR A 142 -11.21 -5.51 -16.67
CA THR A 142 -11.80 -4.79 -15.52
C THR A 142 -10.88 -3.67 -15.02
N ALA A 143 -9.61 -3.97 -14.82
CA ALA A 143 -8.62 -3.01 -14.35
C ALA A 143 -8.41 -1.87 -15.37
N ARG A 144 -8.32 -2.19 -16.67
CA ARG A 144 -8.23 -1.19 -17.73
C ARG A 144 -9.49 -0.32 -17.81
N GLY A 145 -10.68 -0.90 -17.60
CA GLY A 145 -11.94 -0.17 -17.50
C GLY A 145 -11.93 0.88 -16.39
N VAL A 146 -11.44 0.50 -15.19
CA VAL A 146 -11.27 1.44 -14.06
C VAL A 146 -10.33 2.60 -14.42
N LEU A 147 -9.20 2.31 -15.09
CA LEU A 147 -8.25 3.35 -15.49
C LEU A 147 -8.86 4.30 -16.57
N ARG A 148 -9.66 3.79 -17.49
CA ARG A 148 -10.37 4.63 -18.47
C ARG A 148 -11.37 5.60 -17.84
N ALA A 149 -12.01 5.19 -16.74
CA ALA A 149 -12.96 6.05 -16.01
C ALA A 149 -12.25 7.20 -15.27
N ARG A 150 -10.93 7.10 -15.02
CA ARG A 150 -10.17 8.12 -14.32
C ARG A 150 -9.88 9.33 -15.22
N LYS A 151 -10.12 10.53 -14.68
CA LYS A 151 -9.88 11.80 -15.40
C LYS A 151 -8.43 12.28 -15.30
N ASP A 152 -7.68 11.78 -14.31
CA ASP A 152 -6.32 12.21 -13.99
C ASP A 152 -5.22 11.39 -14.70
N MET A 153 -5.59 10.53 -15.65
CA MET A 153 -4.65 9.78 -16.47
C MET A 153 -3.99 10.66 -17.54
N GLY A 154 -2.67 10.54 -17.64
CA GLY A 154 -1.88 11.28 -18.60
C GLY A 154 -1.98 10.74 -20.04
N PRO A 155 -1.36 11.42 -21.00
CA PRO A 155 -1.47 11.08 -22.42
C PRO A 155 -0.81 9.74 -22.78
N GLU A 156 0.25 9.32 -22.08
CA GLU A 156 0.90 8.03 -22.33
C GLU A 156 0.00 6.87 -21.91
N THR A 157 -0.61 7.00 -20.72
CA THR A 157 -1.57 6.02 -20.20
C THR A 157 -2.78 5.90 -21.13
N LYS A 158 -3.34 7.03 -21.60
CA LYS A 158 -4.49 7.03 -22.52
C LYS A 158 -4.16 6.31 -23.81
N ARG A 159 -3.01 6.62 -24.43
CA ARG A 159 -2.55 5.92 -25.65
C ARG A 159 -2.38 4.42 -25.44
N ALA A 160 -1.83 4.02 -24.28
CA ALA A 160 -1.69 2.61 -23.96
C ALA A 160 -3.05 1.91 -23.78
N LEU A 161 -4.02 2.55 -23.16
CA LEU A 161 -5.37 2.03 -23.02
C LEU A 161 -6.10 1.93 -24.37
N ASP A 162 -5.93 2.92 -25.25
CA ASP A 162 -6.54 2.94 -26.58
C ASP A 162 -6.05 1.77 -27.45
N ALA A 163 -4.80 1.33 -27.27
CA ALA A 163 -4.24 0.18 -27.98
C ALA A 163 -4.99 -1.14 -27.71
N PHE A 164 -5.72 -1.26 -26.60
CA PHE A 164 -6.51 -2.45 -26.25
C PHE A 164 -7.95 -2.41 -26.79
N GLY A 165 -8.34 -1.32 -27.47
CA GLY A 165 -9.65 -1.18 -28.09
C GLY A 165 -10.82 -1.06 -27.10
N PRO A 166 -12.06 -0.91 -27.62
CA PRO A 166 -13.27 -0.72 -26.80
C PRO A 166 -13.77 -2.02 -26.14
N THR A 167 -13.24 -3.18 -26.47
CA THR A 167 -13.68 -4.48 -25.97
C THR A 167 -13.53 -4.63 -24.43
N ASP A 168 -12.68 -3.81 -23.80
CA ASP A 168 -12.61 -3.77 -22.34
C ASP A 168 -13.84 -3.10 -21.68
N MET A 169 -14.75 -2.56 -22.46
CA MET A 169 -16.00 -1.98 -21.97
C MET A 169 -17.16 -2.99 -21.88
N VAL A 170 -16.96 -4.21 -22.31
CA VAL A 170 -17.94 -5.28 -22.08
C VAL A 170 -17.82 -5.72 -20.64
N LEU A 171 -18.51 -5.02 -19.77
CA LEU A 171 -18.90 -5.53 -18.46
C LEU A 171 -19.68 -6.80 -18.72
N GLY A 172 -19.13 -7.93 -18.29
CA GLY A 172 -19.89 -9.17 -18.25
C GLY A 172 -21.19 -8.92 -17.51
N ASP A 173 -22.30 -9.23 -18.13
CA ASP A 173 -23.67 -8.95 -17.71
C ASP A 173 -24.13 -9.84 -16.55
N GLU A 174 -23.24 -10.20 -15.63
CA GLU A 174 -23.62 -10.93 -14.43
C GLU A 174 -22.96 -10.29 -13.20
N GLY A 175 -23.68 -9.34 -12.58
CA GLY A 175 -23.45 -8.91 -11.20
C GLY A 175 -22.75 -7.57 -10.98
N ALA A 176 -22.62 -6.70 -11.98
CA ALA A 176 -22.22 -5.33 -11.74
C ALA A 176 -23.43 -4.51 -11.28
N ALA A 177 -23.74 -4.56 -9.99
CA ALA A 177 -24.49 -3.48 -9.38
C ALA A 177 -23.74 -2.18 -9.67
N VAL A 178 -24.39 -1.30 -10.42
CA VAL A 178 -23.93 0.05 -10.71
C VAL A 178 -23.74 0.74 -9.36
N VAL A 179 -22.50 0.85 -8.90
CA VAL A 179 -22.18 1.71 -7.77
C VAL A 179 -22.16 3.13 -8.34
N SER A 180 -23.34 3.72 -8.44
CA SER A 180 -23.47 5.15 -8.58
C SER A 180 -22.73 5.83 -7.44
N ASN A 181 -22.00 6.89 -7.73
CA ASN A 181 -21.18 7.66 -6.80
C ASN A 181 -21.97 8.35 -5.66
N ASP A 182 -23.14 7.88 -5.32
CA ASP A 182 -24.02 8.44 -4.29
C ASP A 182 -24.19 7.53 -3.05
N VAL A 183 -23.45 6.43 -2.97
CA VAL A 183 -23.45 5.53 -1.82
C VAL A 183 -22.20 5.78 -0.97
N GLY A 184 -22.11 6.91 -0.36
CA GLY A 184 -20.96 7.26 0.45
C GLY A 184 -21.25 7.79 1.85
N SER A 185 -22.46 8.20 2.16
CA SER A 185 -22.74 8.86 3.45
C SER A 185 -23.65 8.09 4.39
N ALA A 186 -24.64 7.36 3.87
CA ALA A 186 -25.66 6.70 4.71
C ALA A 186 -25.19 5.35 5.27
N GLU A 187 -24.60 4.49 4.42
CA GLU A 187 -24.16 3.15 4.88
C GLU A 187 -22.96 3.17 5.84
N ILE A 188 -22.07 4.15 5.68
CA ILE A 188 -20.94 4.32 6.63
C ILE A 188 -21.45 4.77 8.01
N THR A 189 -22.58 5.47 8.06
CA THR A 189 -23.17 5.92 9.31
C THR A 189 -23.87 4.76 10.03
N GLU A 190 -24.54 3.88 9.29
CA GLU A 190 -25.22 2.70 9.85
C GLU A 190 -24.23 1.67 10.38
N LEU A 191 -23.14 1.38 9.65
CA LEU A 191 -22.06 0.50 10.12
C LEU A 191 -21.30 1.07 11.33
N LYS A 192 -21.23 2.39 11.48
CA LYS A 192 -20.66 3.01 12.67
C LYS A 192 -21.58 2.90 13.90
N GLU A 193 -22.88 2.97 13.71
CA GLU A 193 -23.83 2.79 14.82
C GLU A 193 -23.88 1.34 15.28
N GLU A 194 -23.82 0.38 14.38
CA GLU A 194 -23.83 -1.05 14.74
C GLU A 194 -22.54 -1.46 15.47
N LEU A 195 -21.38 -0.89 15.10
CA LEU A 195 -20.11 -1.10 15.80
C LEU A 195 -20.04 -0.42 17.18
N LEU A 196 -20.86 0.60 17.44
CA LEU A 196 -20.93 1.28 18.73
C LEU A 196 -21.89 0.57 19.70
N LEU A 197 -22.83 -0.24 19.21
CA LEU A 197 -23.80 -0.98 20.03
C LEU A 197 -23.27 -2.31 20.59
N ASP A 198 -22.19 -2.85 20.02
CA ASP A 198 -21.61 -4.13 20.45
C ASP A 198 -20.34 -3.98 21.32
N SER A 199 -20.15 -2.84 21.95
CA SER A 199 -19.19 -2.69 23.03
C SER A 199 -19.78 -3.23 24.32
N PRO A 200 -19.21 -4.29 24.92
CA PRO A 200 -19.65 -4.76 26.21
C PRO A 200 -19.45 -3.64 27.22
N GLN A 201 -20.53 -3.11 27.75
CA GLN A 201 -20.53 -2.22 28.91
C GLN A 201 -20.01 -3.00 30.11
N GLN A 202 -18.69 -3.07 30.28
CA GLN A 202 -18.12 -3.39 31.58
C GLN A 202 -18.39 -2.21 32.50
N GLY A 203 -19.36 -2.42 33.37
CA GLY A 203 -19.79 -1.44 34.36
C GLY A 203 -18.64 -1.07 35.27
N VAL A 204 -18.12 0.13 35.09
CA VAL A 204 -17.30 0.80 36.07
C VAL A 204 -18.19 1.12 37.23
N SER A 205 -17.98 0.48 38.39
CA SER A 205 -18.81 0.62 39.60
C SER A 205 -18.77 2.08 40.08
N GLU A 206 -19.88 2.51 40.66
CA GLU A 206 -20.02 3.88 41.24
C GLU A 206 -18.93 4.20 42.28
N GLY A 207 -18.29 3.19 42.87
CA GLY A 207 -17.19 3.32 43.79
C GLY A 207 -15.89 3.90 43.16
N GLU A 208 -15.61 3.51 41.91
CA GLU A 208 -14.40 3.99 41.22
C GLU A 208 -14.51 5.45 40.76
N ARG A 209 -15.74 5.90 40.46
CA ARG A 209 -15.99 7.30 40.10
C ARG A 209 -15.82 8.26 41.27
N SER A 210 -16.03 7.80 42.50
CA SER A 210 -15.81 8.61 43.71
C SER A 210 -14.33 8.77 44.08
N GLN A 211 -13.50 7.77 43.79
CA GLN A 211 -12.05 7.87 44.04
C GLN A 211 -11.33 8.82 43.10
N ILE A 212 -11.78 8.92 41.86
CA ILE A 212 -11.17 9.85 40.90
C ILE A 212 -11.49 11.32 41.23
N ARG A 213 -12.65 11.60 41.86
CA ARG A 213 -12.98 12.97 42.30
C ARG A 213 -12.15 13.47 43.48
N GLN A 214 -11.66 12.58 44.33
CA GLN A 214 -10.83 12.96 45.49
C GLN A 214 -9.36 13.19 45.15
N LEU A 215 -8.92 12.86 43.94
CA LEU A 215 -7.53 13.05 43.49
C LEU A 215 -7.30 14.35 42.69
N VAL A 216 -8.36 15.13 42.44
CA VAL A 216 -8.31 16.37 41.64
C VAL A 216 -8.64 17.63 42.48
N GLU A 217 -8.92 17.51 43.77
CA GLU A 217 -8.94 18.61 44.76
C GLU A 217 -7.66 18.56 45.62
#